data_1784f1106ad0e6388dd83ffbab77b898
#
_entry.id   1784f1106ad0e6388dd83ffbab77b898
#
_cell.length_a   1.000
_cell.length_b   1.000
_cell.length_c   1.000
_cell.angle_alpha   90.00
_cell.angle_beta   90.00
_cell.angle_gamma   90.00
#
_symmetry.space_group_name_H-M   'P 1'
#
loop_
_entity.id
_entity.type
_entity.pdbx_description
1 polymer ?
#
loop_
_entity_poly.entity_id
_entity_poly.type
_entity_poly.pdbx_seq_one_letter_code
_entity_poly.pdbx_strand_id
1 'polypeptide(L)'
;LLDCPAGIEQGFQNAIAGADRALVVTTPEVSAIRDADRIIGLLEASGMKTIDLVVNRIRMDMVRRGDMMSLDDVMDILAIDIIGAVPDDEDIVISTNQGEPLVGIGTPAGQAYMDICKRITGETVPLLNMAARGGFFFKLSNLLKRA
;
A
#
# COMPACT_ATOMS: atom_id res chain seq x y z
N LEU A 1 6.55 -14.93 4.35
CA LEU A 1 5.55 -13.95 4.80
C LEU A 1 4.91 -14.44 6.08
N LEU A 2 4.75 -13.54 7.03
CA LEU A 2 3.98 -13.75 8.26
C LEU A 2 2.66 -12.99 8.10
N ASP A 3 1.53 -13.70 8.09
CA ASP A 3 0.21 -13.09 8.11
C ASP A 3 -0.11 -12.71 9.56
N CYS A 4 -0.24 -11.40 9.81
CA CYS A 4 -0.44 -10.87 11.14
C CYS A 4 -1.93 -10.73 11.42
N PRO A 5 -2.44 -11.25 12.56
CA PRO A 5 -3.84 -11.08 12.91
C PRO A 5 -4.17 -9.60 13.16
N ALA A 6 -5.44 -9.26 13.02
CA ALA A 6 -5.93 -7.91 13.31
C ALA A 6 -5.69 -7.54 14.79
N GLY A 7 -5.44 -6.27 15.03
CA GLY A 7 -5.20 -5.72 16.38
C GLY A 7 -3.72 -5.65 16.75
N ILE A 8 -3.46 -5.25 17.99
CA ILE A 8 -2.12 -4.95 18.51
C ILE A 8 -1.74 -5.85 19.70
N GLU A 9 -2.47 -6.95 19.87
CA GLU A 9 -2.32 -7.83 21.02
C GLU A 9 -1.20 -8.88 20.81
N GLN A 10 -1.26 -9.99 21.53
CA GLN A 10 -0.20 -11.00 21.56
C GLN A 10 0.16 -11.56 20.17
N GLY A 11 -0.83 -11.70 19.28
CA GLY A 11 -0.59 -12.17 17.91
C GLY A 11 0.29 -11.22 17.10
N PHE A 12 0.03 -9.92 17.20
CA PHE A 12 0.87 -8.88 16.61
C PHE A 12 2.28 -8.91 17.18
N GLN A 13 2.44 -8.97 18.52
CA GLN A 13 3.74 -9.03 19.18
C GLN A 13 4.56 -10.26 18.75
N ASN A 14 3.91 -11.40 18.61
CA ASN A 14 4.58 -12.62 18.16
C ASN A 14 5.01 -12.52 16.67
N ALA A 15 4.19 -11.90 15.82
CA ALA A 15 4.52 -11.72 14.40
C ALA A 15 5.72 -10.79 14.21
N ILE A 16 5.77 -9.64 14.90
CA ILE A 16 6.87 -8.68 14.79
C ILE A 16 8.18 -9.19 15.37
N ALA A 17 8.14 -10.05 16.41
CA ALA A 17 9.34 -10.62 17.02
C ALA A 17 10.16 -11.51 16.07
N GLY A 18 9.52 -12.07 15.04
CA GLY A 18 10.17 -12.94 14.04
C GLY A 18 10.35 -12.29 12.67
N ALA A 19 10.09 -10.99 12.56
CA ALA A 19 10.11 -10.28 11.27
C ALA A 19 11.25 -9.27 11.18
N ASP A 20 11.91 -9.21 10.03
CA ASP A 20 12.95 -8.22 9.73
C ASP A 20 12.40 -6.96 9.04
N ARG A 21 11.18 -7.06 8.49
CA ARG A 21 10.52 -6.02 7.71
C ARG A 21 9.01 -6.09 7.93
N ALA A 22 8.37 -4.95 7.98
CA ALA A 22 6.92 -4.86 8.08
C ALA A 22 6.33 -4.25 6.80
N LEU A 23 5.20 -4.81 6.38
CA LEU A 23 4.37 -4.26 5.31
C LEU A 23 3.02 -3.87 5.91
N VAL A 24 2.81 -2.58 6.08
CA VAL A 24 1.55 -2.02 6.56
C VAL A 24 0.60 -1.87 5.38
N VAL A 25 -0.59 -2.42 5.49
CA VAL A 25 -1.63 -2.30 4.46
C VAL A 25 -2.78 -1.48 5.02
N THR A 26 -3.12 -0.39 4.35
CA THR A 26 -4.22 0.50 4.76
C THR A 26 -5.08 0.91 3.57
N THR A 27 -6.21 1.56 3.85
CA THR A 27 -7.05 2.22 2.83
C THR A 27 -6.96 3.74 3.01
N PRO A 28 -7.21 4.57 1.97
CA PRO A 28 -7.09 6.02 2.05
C PRO A 28 -8.33 6.67 2.72
N GLU A 29 -8.68 6.16 3.89
CA GLU A 29 -9.79 6.62 4.74
C GLU A 29 -9.23 7.08 6.08
N VAL A 30 -9.78 8.17 6.66
CA VAL A 30 -9.27 8.81 7.87
C VAL A 30 -9.10 7.83 9.04
N SER A 31 -10.06 6.93 9.26
CA SER A 31 -9.99 5.93 10.32
C SER A 31 -8.86 4.94 10.11
N ALA A 32 -8.73 4.40 8.88
CA ALA A 32 -7.71 3.44 8.52
C ALA A 32 -6.29 4.05 8.59
N ILE A 33 -6.15 5.31 8.20
CA ILE A 33 -4.87 6.04 8.31
C ILE A 33 -4.47 6.24 9.77
N ARG A 34 -5.41 6.57 10.67
CA ARG A 34 -5.12 6.66 12.11
C ARG A 34 -4.68 5.33 12.71
N ASP A 35 -5.31 4.23 12.29
CA ASP A 35 -4.92 2.90 12.73
C ASP A 35 -3.54 2.52 12.20
N ALA A 36 -3.25 2.85 10.94
CA ALA A 36 -1.93 2.63 10.33
C ALA A 36 -0.84 3.43 11.05
N ASP A 37 -1.06 4.71 11.34
CA ASP A 37 -0.14 5.57 12.09
C ASP A 37 0.20 4.96 13.46
N ARG A 38 -0.82 4.49 14.18
CA ARG A 38 -0.61 3.80 15.46
C ARG A 38 0.23 2.53 15.33
N ILE A 39 -0.03 1.71 14.30
CA ILE A 39 0.74 0.49 14.04
C ILE A 39 2.18 0.83 13.69
N ILE A 40 2.41 1.83 12.84
CA ILE A 40 3.74 2.30 12.46
C ILE A 40 4.52 2.72 13.72
N GLY A 41 3.93 3.54 14.59
CA GLY A 41 4.56 3.94 15.84
C GLY A 41 4.91 2.76 16.76
N LEU A 42 4.10 1.70 16.81
CA LEU A 42 4.41 0.49 17.56
C LEU A 42 5.56 -0.32 16.92
N LEU A 43 5.59 -0.41 15.60
CA LEU A 43 6.68 -1.07 14.87
C LEU A 43 8.01 -0.35 15.08
N GLU A 44 8.03 0.98 14.99
CA GLU A 44 9.20 1.82 15.26
C GLU A 44 9.67 1.65 16.71
N ALA A 45 8.76 1.68 17.67
CA ALA A 45 9.05 1.48 19.08
C ALA A 45 9.61 0.08 19.37
N SER A 46 9.26 -0.93 18.57
CA SER A 46 9.81 -2.29 18.65
C SER A 46 11.20 -2.43 18.03
N GLY A 47 11.71 -1.37 17.36
CA GLY A 47 13.00 -1.37 16.68
C GLY A 47 12.95 -1.87 15.23
N MET A 48 11.76 -2.02 14.64
CA MET A 48 11.60 -2.36 13.22
C MET A 48 12.22 -1.27 12.35
N LYS A 49 13.20 -1.65 11.53
CA LYS A 49 13.96 -0.67 10.73
C LYS A 49 13.38 -0.44 9.33
N THR A 50 12.69 -1.43 8.81
CA THR A 50 12.11 -1.36 7.47
C THR A 50 10.61 -1.52 7.58
N ILE A 51 9.90 -0.42 7.35
CA ILE A 51 8.45 -0.38 7.35
C ILE A 51 8.02 0.21 6.01
N ASP A 52 7.25 -0.54 5.27
CA ASP A 52 6.73 -0.13 3.97
C ASP A 52 5.21 -0.05 4.01
N LEU A 53 4.64 0.76 3.13
CA LEU A 53 3.21 0.99 3.04
C LEU A 53 2.63 0.49 1.71
N VAL A 54 1.51 -0.19 1.80
CA VAL A 54 0.61 -0.43 0.67
C VAL A 54 -0.72 0.29 0.93
N VAL A 55 -1.11 1.15 0.02
CA VAL A 55 -2.43 1.80 0.04
C VAL A 55 -3.35 1.01 -0.88
N ASN A 56 -4.39 0.41 -0.30
CA ASN A 56 -5.33 -0.48 -0.98
C ASN A 56 -6.69 0.21 -1.21
N ARG A 57 -7.46 -0.30 -2.17
CA ARG A 57 -8.82 0.13 -2.49
C ARG A 57 -8.93 1.60 -2.86
N ILE A 58 -8.00 2.09 -3.68
CA ILE A 58 -7.98 3.48 -4.11
C ILE A 58 -9.01 3.70 -5.20
N ARG A 59 -9.90 4.66 -4.99
CA ARG A 59 -10.92 5.09 -5.95
C ARG A 59 -10.55 6.44 -6.53
N MET A 60 -9.98 6.44 -7.73
CA MET A 60 -9.49 7.65 -8.39
C MET A 60 -10.58 8.68 -8.69
N ASP A 61 -11.81 8.25 -8.87
CA ASP A 61 -12.97 9.14 -9.01
C ASP A 61 -13.23 9.93 -7.72
N MET A 62 -13.10 9.30 -6.56
CA MET A 62 -13.24 9.93 -5.25
C MET A 62 -12.04 10.84 -4.91
N VAL A 63 -10.83 10.40 -5.21
CA VAL A 63 -9.62 11.22 -5.03
C VAL A 63 -9.73 12.53 -5.82
N ARG A 64 -10.15 12.46 -7.10
CA ARG A 64 -10.31 13.66 -7.93
C ARG A 64 -11.39 14.64 -7.44
N ARG A 65 -12.40 14.17 -6.72
CA ARG A 65 -13.42 15.02 -6.12
C ARG A 65 -13.06 15.54 -4.73
N GLY A 66 -11.95 15.05 -4.15
CA GLY A 66 -11.57 15.37 -2.77
C GLY A 66 -12.36 14.58 -1.70
N ASP A 67 -13.08 13.53 -2.10
CA ASP A 67 -13.86 12.67 -1.20
C ASP A 67 -13.00 11.54 -0.59
N MET A 68 -11.77 11.36 -1.09
CA MET A 68 -10.80 10.35 -0.63
C MET A 68 -9.40 10.96 -0.65
N MET A 69 -8.56 10.61 0.31
CA MET A 69 -7.17 11.06 0.36
C MET A 69 -6.40 10.60 -0.86
N SER A 70 -5.52 11.46 -1.36
CA SER A 70 -4.53 11.10 -2.38
C SER A 70 -3.38 10.30 -1.76
N LEU A 71 -2.54 9.70 -2.60
CA LEU A 71 -1.32 9.04 -2.12
C LEU A 71 -0.35 10.04 -1.47
N ASP A 72 -0.29 11.27 -2.00
CA ASP A 72 0.55 12.33 -1.45
C ASP A 72 0.08 12.71 -0.03
N ASP A 73 -1.25 12.86 0.18
CA ASP A 73 -1.81 13.12 1.53
C ASP A 73 -1.46 11.99 2.51
N VAL A 74 -1.54 10.73 2.06
CA VAL A 74 -1.21 9.57 2.90
C VAL A 74 0.28 9.55 3.25
N MET A 75 1.16 9.82 2.28
CA MET A 75 2.61 9.92 2.52
C MET A 75 2.96 11.04 3.49
N ASP A 76 2.32 12.20 3.34
CA ASP A 76 2.57 13.34 4.21
C ASP A 76 2.15 13.07 5.67
N ILE A 77 1.07 12.29 5.86
CA ILE A 77 0.58 11.95 7.20
C ILE A 77 1.42 10.86 7.85
N LEU A 78 1.69 9.77 7.14
CA LEU A 78 2.34 8.58 7.71
C LEU A 78 3.87 8.62 7.66
N ALA A 79 4.45 9.50 6.84
CA ALA A 79 5.90 9.73 6.71
C ALA A 79 6.73 8.46 6.40
N ILE A 80 6.13 7.46 5.76
CA ILE A 80 6.80 6.22 5.31
C ILE A 80 6.64 6.00 3.81
N ASP A 81 7.55 5.22 3.23
CA ASP A 81 7.58 4.97 1.80
C ASP A 81 6.43 4.05 1.35
N ILE A 82 5.71 4.47 0.32
CA ILE A 82 4.68 3.65 -0.34
C ILE A 82 5.35 2.75 -1.37
N ILE A 83 5.26 1.44 -1.16
CA ILE A 83 5.72 0.45 -2.13
C ILE A 83 4.60 -0.13 -2.99
N GLY A 84 3.36 0.20 -2.69
CA GLY A 84 2.21 -0.28 -3.44
C GLY A 84 0.99 0.61 -3.34
N ALA A 85 0.32 0.75 -4.48
CA ALA A 85 -0.94 1.45 -4.62
C ALA A 85 -1.89 0.58 -5.44
N VAL A 86 -2.93 0.06 -4.79
CA VAL A 86 -3.86 -0.90 -5.41
C VAL A 86 -5.21 -0.22 -5.63
N PRO A 87 -5.69 -0.15 -6.87
CA PRO A 87 -7.01 0.39 -7.15
C PRO A 87 -8.12 -0.49 -6.58
N ASP A 88 -9.26 0.11 -6.27
CA ASP A 88 -10.50 -0.62 -6.02
C ASP A 88 -10.98 -1.21 -7.35
N ASP A 89 -10.99 -2.55 -7.43
CA ASP A 89 -11.19 -3.29 -8.68
C ASP A 89 -12.18 -4.43 -8.42
N GLU A 90 -13.28 -4.47 -9.17
CA GLU A 90 -14.30 -5.49 -9.01
C GLU A 90 -13.81 -6.89 -9.38
N ASP A 91 -12.79 -6.98 -10.23
CA ASP A 91 -12.17 -8.26 -10.60
C ASP A 91 -11.55 -8.99 -9.39
N ILE A 92 -11.19 -8.24 -8.33
CA ILE A 92 -10.75 -8.84 -7.05
C ILE A 92 -11.86 -9.71 -6.46
N VAL A 93 -13.09 -9.18 -6.43
CA VAL A 93 -14.24 -9.90 -5.87
C VAL A 93 -14.60 -11.09 -6.76
N ILE A 94 -14.58 -10.90 -8.07
CA ILE A 94 -14.91 -11.96 -9.05
C ILE A 94 -13.92 -13.11 -8.92
N SER A 95 -12.61 -12.85 -8.98
CA SER A 95 -11.57 -13.88 -8.90
C SER A 95 -11.56 -14.58 -7.54
N THR A 96 -11.76 -13.83 -6.45
CA THR A 96 -11.87 -14.42 -5.11
C THR A 96 -13.05 -15.38 -4.98
N ASN A 97 -14.20 -15.02 -5.54
CA ASN A 97 -15.38 -15.90 -5.53
C ASN A 97 -15.19 -17.16 -6.40
N GLN A 98 -14.34 -17.09 -7.41
CA GLN A 98 -13.96 -18.21 -8.26
C GLN A 98 -12.84 -19.07 -7.67
N GLY A 99 -12.19 -18.59 -6.59
CA GLY A 99 -11.04 -19.25 -5.98
C GLY A 99 -9.76 -19.12 -6.83
N GLU A 100 -9.73 -18.13 -7.71
CA GLU A 100 -8.59 -17.86 -8.60
C GLU A 100 -7.80 -16.66 -8.12
N PRO A 101 -6.45 -16.70 -8.16
CA PRO A 101 -5.65 -15.55 -7.81
C PRO A 101 -5.74 -14.48 -8.90
N LEU A 102 -5.96 -13.22 -8.49
CA LEU A 102 -5.97 -12.07 -9.41
C LEU A 102 -4.59 -11.81 -10.04
N VAL A 103 -3.52 -12.23 -9.37
CA VAL A 103 -2.14 -12.03 -9.82
C VAL A 103 -1.88 -12.82 -11.11
N GLY A 104 -1.43 -12.10 -12.14
CA GLY A 104 -1.22 -12.68 -13.48
C GLY A 104 -2.41 -12.48 -14.43
N ILE A 105 -3.56 -12.03 -13.95
CA ILE A 105 -4.64 -11.51 -14.78
C ILE A 105 -4.31 -10.06 -15.11
N GLY A 106 -4.45 -9.65 -16.37
CA GLY A 106 -4.05 -8.33 -16.87
C GLY A 106 -4.93 -7.16 -16.39
N THR A 107 -5.38 -7.19 -15.13
CA THR A 107 -6.19 -6.14 -14.50
C THR A 107 -5.29 -5.11 -13.81
N PRO A 108 -5.76 -3.87 -13.58
CA PRO A 108 -4.99 -2.86 -12.85
C PRO A 108 -4.58 -3.30 -11.45
N ALA A 109 -5.45 -3.95 -10.70
CA ALA A 109 -5.12 -4.47 -9.38
C ALA A 109 -4.13 -5.65 -9.45
N GLY A 110 -4.30 -6.58 -10.40
CA GLY A 110 -3.36 -7.68 -10.63
C GLY A 110 -1.95 -7.18 -10.95
N GLN A 111 -1.83 -6.15 -11.79
CA GLN A 111 -0.55 -5.51 -12.08
C GLN A 111 0.05 -4.82 -10.85
N ALA A 112 -0.78 -4.14 -10.04
CA ALA A 112 -0.32 -3.50 -8.80
C ALA A 112 0.28 -4.52 -7.82
N TYR A 113 -0.35 -5.68 -7.64
CA TYR A 113 0.18 -6.76 -6.80
C TYR A 113 1.49 -7.32 -7.34
N MET A 114 1.61 -7.52 -8.66
CA MET A 114 2.87 -7.96 -9.28
C MET A 114 4.00 -6.96 -9.03
N ASP A 115 3.70 -5.67 -9.16
CA ASP A 115 4.70 -4.61 -8.96
C ASP A 115 5.09 -4.47 -7.48
N ILE A 116 4.17 -4.72 -6.54
CA ILE A 116 4.47 -4.83 -5.10
C ILE A 116 5.43 -5.99 -4.85
N CYS A 117 5.16 -7.17 -5.39
CA CYS A 117 6.04 -8.34 -5.25
C CYS A 117 7.45 -8.05 -5.75
N LYS A 118 7.59 -7.41 -6.91
CA LYS A 118 8.89 -7.02 -7.48
C LYS A 118 9.64 -6.06 -6.55
N ARG A 119 8.97 -5.05 -5.99
CA ARG A 119 9.60 -4.10 -5.05
C ARG A 119 10.01 -4.77 -3.74
N ILE A 120 9.22 -5.69 -3.22
CA ILE A 120 9.58 -6.48 -2.03
C ILE A 120 10.85 -7.29 -2.29
N THR A 121 11.03 -7.81 -3.50
CA THR A 121 12.23 -8.58 -3.90
C THR A 121 13.40 -7.72 -4.33
N GLY A 122 13.29 -6.39 -4.26
CA GLY A 122 14.38 -5.44 -4.52
C GLY A 122 14.47 -4.91 -5.95
N GLU A 123 13.48 -5.21 -6.80
CA GLU A 123 13.43 -4.64 -8.14
C GLU A 123 12.92 -3.19 -8.10
N THR A 124 13.53 -2.32 -8.91
CA THR A 124 13.07 -0.95 -9.08
C THR A 124 11.97 -0.89 -10.13
N VAL A 125 10.73 -0.81 -9.68
CA VAL A 125 9.55 -0.68 -10.54
C VAL A 125 8.82 0.62 -10.18
N PRO A 126 8.45 1.48 -11.13
CA PRO A 126 7.68 2.68 -10.84
C PRO A 126 6.30 2.33 -10.27
N LEU A 127 5.78 3.15 -9.34
CA LEU A 127 4.39 3.00 -8.87
C LEU A 127 3.41 3.08 -10.04
N LEU A 128 2.35 2.27 -9.97
CA LEU A 128 1.31 2.25 -10.99
C LEU A 128 0.75 3.67 -11.17
N ASN A 129 0.86 4.20 -12.39
CA ASN A 129 0.33 5.53 -12.69
C ASN A 129 -1.19 5.48 -12.82
N MET A 130 -1.88 5.56 -11.70
CA MET A 130 -3.33 5.55 -11.64
C MET A 130 -3.96 6.82 -12.26
N ALA A 131 -3.16 7.88 -12.45
CA ALA A 131 -3.59 9.12 -13.09
C ALA A 131 -3.57 9.05 -14.63
N ALA A 132 -2.89 8.07 -15.23
CA ALA A 132 -2.72 8.00 -16.69
C ALA A 132 -4.02 7.70 -17.46
N ARG A 133 -5.10 7.35 -16.79
CA ARG A 133 -6.47 7.34 -17.37
C ARG A 133 -7.20 8.68 -17.20
N GLY A 134 -6.54 9.72 -16.69
CA GLY A 134 -7.18 11.04 -16.48
C GLY A 134 -6.26 12.16 -16.02
N GLY A 135 -5.03 12.37 -16.63
CA GLY A 135 -4.29 13.64 -16.44
C GLY A 135 -2.86 13.55 -15.91
N PHE A 136 -2.06 14.24 -16.50
CA PHE A 136 -0.68 14.55 -16.78
C PHE A 136 0.29 14.90 -15.59
N PHE A 137 0.00 14.69 -14.33
CA PHE A 137 0.77 15.33 -13.24
C PHE A 137 1.72 14.47 -12.39
N PHE A 138 1.85 13.16 -12.61
CA PHE A 138 2.66 12.30 -11.72
C PHE A 138 4.14 12.14 -12.11
N LYS A 139 4.65 12.93 -13.04
CA LYS A 139 6.00 12.75 -13.61
C LYS A 139 7.14 13.52 -12.91
N LEU A 140 6.86 14.39 -11.94
CA LEU A 140 7.87 15.32 -11.39
C LEU A 140 8.44 14.99 -10.00
N SER A 141 7.76 14.21 -9.15
CA SER A 141 8.20 14.03 -7.76
C SER A 141 9.37 13.04 -7.57
N ASN A 142 9.56 12.10 -8.50
CA ASN A 142 10.65 11.11 -8.39
C ASN A 142 12.02 11.58 -8.92
N LEU A 143 12.12 12.78 -9.48
CA LEU A 143 13.40 13.31 -9.99
C LEU A 143 14.19 14.14 -8.97
N LEU A 144 13.57 14.55 -7.88
CA LEU A 144 14.16 15.49 -6.90
C LEU A 144 14.72 14.82 -5.63
N LYS A 145 14.58 13.50 -5.46
CA LYS A 145 15.13 12.79 -4.29
C LYS A 145 16.46 12.07 -4.56
N ARG A 146 17.16 12.40 -5.65
CA ARG A 146 18.55 11.98 -5.92
C ARG A 146 19.40 13.17 -6.31
N ALA A 147 19.67 14.02 -5.35
CA ALA A 147 20.80 14.95 -5.36
C ALA A 147 21.32 15.05 -3.93
#